data_fbcb593e023bcdaab67891cb6bf1515f
#
_entry.id   fbcb593e023bcdaab67891cb6bf1515f
#
_cell.length_a   1.000
_cell.length_b   1.000
_cell.length_c   1.000
_cell.angle_alpha   90.00
_cell.angle_beta   90.00
_cell.angle_gamma   90.00
#
_symmetry.space_group_name_H-M   'P 1'
#
loop_
_entity.id
_entity.type
_entity.pdbx_description
1 polymer ?
#
loop_
_entity_poly.entity_id
_entity_poly.type
_entity_poly.pdbx_seq_one_letter_code
_entity_poly.pdbx_strand_id
1 'polypeptide(L)'
;MTAMAEQALEAVRKSVTVSASPEEAFEIFTEDFDSWWPHTHHIGKAPMTKGIIEGRRGGRCYTEHEDGSEADWGTILAWEPPRHVLIAWQIAANWQFEPDLKKSSEVEIRFTPVENGKTRVDLEHRGFERMTAGVAEMRAAVGGEGGWGGLLELFAARVEHKARKGEA
;
A
#
# COMPACT_ATOMS: atom_id res chain seq x y z
N MET A 1 9.35 -25.97 13.64
CA MET A 1 8.33 -25.00 13.22
C MET A 1 7.29 -25.69 12.35
N THR A 2 6.03 -25.36 12.51
CA THR A 2 4.96 -25.98 11.73
C THR A 2 4.82 -25.25 10.38
N ALA A 3 4.23 -25.92 9.39
CA ALA A 3 3.97 -25.31 8.08
C ALA A 3 3.09 -24.04 8.20
N MET A 4 2.15 -24.02 9.15
CA MET A 4 1.31 -22.86 9.41
C MET A 4 2.11 -21.64 9.89
N ALA A 5 3.09 -21.86 10.77
CA ALA A 5 3.96 -20.79 11.26
C ALA A 5 4.83 -20.24 10.12
N GLU A 6 5.33 -21.13 9.25
CA GLU A 6 6.12 -20.70 8.09
C GLU A 6 5.27 -19.87 7.13
N GLN A 7 4.04 -20.29 6.86
CA GLN A 7 3.12 -19.54 6.00
C GLN A 7 2.79 -18.17 6.56
N ALA A 8 2.66 -18.03 7.88
CA ALA A 8 2.38 -16.77 8.53
C ALA A 8 3.50 -15.76 8.37
N LEU A 9 4.75 -16.22 8.15
CA LEU A 9 5.91 -15.36 7.95
C LEU A 9 6.21 -15.07 6.48
N GLU A 10 5.58 -15.81 5.56
CA GLU A 10 5.81 -15.59 4.13
C GLU A 10 5.28 -14.22 3.69
N ALA A 11 6.00 -13.61 2.75
CA ALA A 11 5.58 -12.35 2.15
C ALA A 11 4.28 -12.55 1.35
N VAL A 12 3.47 -11.52 1.35
CA VAL A 12 2.31 -11.42 0.45
C VAL A 12 2.79 -10.75 -0.82
N ARG A 13 2.64 -11.41 -1.97
CA ARG A 13 3.06 -10.88 -3.26
C ARG A 13 1.87 -10.79 -4.19
N LYS A 14 1.67 -9.61 -4.78
CA LYS A 14 0.61 -9.35 -5.75
C LYS A 14 1.18 -8.50 -6.87
N SER A 15 0.64 -8.62 -8.07
CA SER A 15 1.04 -7.76 -9.17
C SER A 15 -0.13 -7.48 -10.09
N VAL A 16 -0.04 -6.34 -10.80
CA VAL A 16 -0.96 -5.97 -11.87
C VAL A 16 -0.14 -5.32 -12.98
N THR A 17 -0.65 -5.39 -14.21
CA THR A 17 -0.08 -4.66 -15.34
C THR A 17 -1.09 -3.62 -15.78
N VAL A 18 -0.63 -2.37 -15.92
CA VAL A 18 -1.51 -1.24 -16.20
C VAL A 18 -1.09 -0.53 -17.48
N SER A 19 -2.06 0.11 -18.14
CA SER A 19 -1.85 0.83 -19.41
C SER A 19 -1.41 2.26 -19.15
N ALA A 20 -0.21 2.41 -18.59
CA ALA A 20 0.40 3.71 -18.29
C ALA A 20 1.92 3.54 -18.24
N SER A 21 2.64 4.65 -18.39
CA SER A 21 4.08 4.66 -18.20
C SER A 21 4.42 4.45 -16.72
N PRO A 22 5.67 4.05 -16.39
CA PRO A 22 6.07 3.98 -14.98
C PRO A 22 5.86 5.30 -14.24
N GLU A 23 6.12 6.44 -14.89
CA GLU A 23 5.95 7.77 -14.31
C GLU A 23 4.48 8.01 -13.92
N GLU A 24 3.57 7.72 -14.83
CA GLU A 24 2.13 7.89 -14.56
C GLU A 24 1.63 6.90 -13.51
N ALA A 25 2.04 5.64 -13.61
CA ALA A 25 1.62 4.61 -12.66
C ALA A 25 2.10 4.96 -11.25
N PHE A 26 3.34 5.41 -11.13
CA PHE A 26 3.92 5.82 -9.85
C PHE A 26 3.16 7.01 -9.26
N GLU A 27 2.88 8.01 -10.09
CA GLU A 27 2.13 9.20 -9.66
C GLU A 27 0.72 8.85 -9.18
N ILE A 28 0.00 8.02 -9.94
CA ILE A 28 -1.35 7.61 -9.55
C ILE A 28 -1.32 6.81 -8.24
N PHE A 29 -0.35 5.94 -8.09
CA PHE A 29 -0.23 5.14 -6.86
C PHE A 29 0.04 6.01 -5.64
N THR A 30 0.87 7.03 -5.77
CA THR A 30 1.36 7.85 -4.65
C THR A 30 0.64 9.18 -4.50
N GLU A 31 0.86 10.13 -5.41
CA GLU A 31 0.26 11.48 -5.31
C GLU A 31 -1.26 11.44 -5.41
N ASP A 32 -1.78 10.58 -6.28
CA ASP A 32 -3.22 10.38 -6.45
C ASP A 32 -3.77 9.23 -5.61
N PHE A 33 -3.11 8.90 -4.54
CA PHE A 33 -3.48 7.78 -3.66
C PHE A 33 -4.97 7.79 -3.30
N ASP A 34 -5.50 8.96 -2.97
CA ASP A 34 -6.90 9.11 -2.58
C ASP A 34 -7.88 8.74 -3.70
N SER A 35 -7.44 8.82 -4.96
CA SER A 35 -8.33 8.55 -6.09
C SER A 35 -8.71 7.07 -6.24
N TRP A 36 -7.93 6.16 -5.66
CA TRP A 36 -8.17 4.72 -5.79
C TRP A 36 -8.26 3.99 -4.46
N TRP A 37 -7.74 4.57 -3.37
CA TRP A 37 -7.78 3.93 -2.05
C TRP A 37 -9.18 4.04 -1.46
N PRO A 38 -9.81 2.91 -1.06
CA PRO A 38 -11.17 2.96 -0.54
C PRO A 38 -11.22 3.63 0.83
N HIS A 39 -12.18 4.53 1.00
CA HIS A 39 -12.34 5.27 2.26
C HIS A 39 -12.86 4.41 3.42
N THR A 40 -13.11 3.12 3.17
CA THR A 40 -13.42 2.14 4.20
C THR A 40 -12.17 1.51 4.82
N HIS A 41 -11.01 1.72 4.22
CA HIS A 41 -9.73 1.11 4.65
C HIS A 41 -8.88 2.14 5.41
N HIS A 42 -9.13 2.27 6.70
CA HIS A 42 -8.37 3.18 7.57
C HIS A 42 -8.44 2.69 9.02
N ILE A 43 -7.62 3.28 9.89
CA ILE A 43 -7.60 2.95 11.32
C ILE A 43 -8.06 4.13 12.20
N GLY A 44 -8.56 5.20 11.58
CA GLY A 44 -9.13 6.32 12.30
C GLY A 44 -10.52 6.00 12.84
N LYS A 45 -10.98 6.76 13.82
CA LYS A 45 -12.28 6.54 14.47
C LYS A 45 -13.45 7.17 13.71
N ALA A 46 -13.21 8.32 13.06
CA ALA A 46 -14.22 9.02 12.28
C ALA A 46 -14.17 8.60 10.82
N PRO A 47 -15.19 8.86 10.00
CA PRO A 47 -15.16 8.56 8.58
C PRO A 47 -13.97 9.23 7.87
N MET A 48 -13.34 8.51 6.97
CA MET A 48 -12.19 8.99 6.21
C MET A 48 -12.64 9.94 5.10
N THR A 49 -11.94 11.07 4.96
CA THR A 49 -12.20 12.05 3.91
C THR A 49 -11.10 12.05 2.85
N LYS A 50 -9.85 11.70 3.21
CA LYS A 50 -8.74 11.72 2.26
C LYS A 50 -7.59 10.82 2.71
N GLY A 51 -6.93 10.16 1.76
CA GLY A 51 -5.70 9.43 1.99
C GLY A 51 -4.51 10.18 1.39
N ILE A 52 -3.40 10.27 2.13
CA ILE A 52 -2.22 11.01 1.72
C ILE A 52 -0.96 10.16 1.88
N ILE A 53 -0.14 10.17 0.83
CA ILE A 53 1.23 9.65 0.88
C ILE A 53 2.15 10.84 0.59
N GLU A 54 2.95 11.24 1.58
CA GLU A 54 3.92 12.33 1.40
C GLU A 54 5.10 11.82 0.58
N GLY A 55 5.35 12.45 -0.55
CA GLY A 55 6.29 11.95 -1.57
C GLY A 55 7.74 12.29 -1.25
N ARG A 56 8.30 11.66 -0.25
CA ARG A 56 9.71 11.80 0.11
C ARG A 56 10.10 10.74 1.14
N ARG A 57 11.37 10.44 1.24
CA ARG A 57 11.90 9.59 2.30
C ARG A 57 11.59 10.26 3.66
N GLY A 58 11.09 9.49 4.60
CA GLY A 58 10.64 9.98 5.90
C GLY A 58 9.25 10.58 5.88
N GLY A 59 8.60 10.62 4.70
CA GLY A 59 7.24 11.14 4.58
C GLY A 59 6.22 10.28 5.29
N ARG A 60 5.12 10.90 5.68
CA ARG A 60 4.02 10.21 6.36
C ARG A 60 3.05 9.60 5.36
N CYS A 61 2.51 8.44 5.73
CA CYS A 61 1.35 7.87 5.06
C CYS A 61 0.21 7.94 6.08
N TYR A 62 -0.85 8.68 5.77
CA TYR A 62 -1.91 8.92 6.75
C TYR A 62 -3.25 9.19 6.08
N THR A 63 -4.30 9.20 6.90
CA THR A 63 -5.66 9.51 6.43
C THR A 63 -6.20 10.69 7.23
N GLU A 64 -7.01 11.51 6.55
CA GLU A 64 -7.74 12.62 7.18
C GLU A 64 -9.19 12.21 7.36
N HIS A 65 -9.84 12.72 8.40
CA HIS A 65 -11.18 12.30 8.82
C HIS A 65 -12.11 13.49 9.01
N GLU A 66 -13.42 13.20 8.98
CA GLU A 66 -14.46 14.24 9.07
C GLU A 66 -14.38 15.11 10.31
N ASP A 67 -13.86 14.56 11.41
CA ASP A 67 -13.71 15.31 12.67
C ASP A 67 -12.43 16.14 12.73
N GLY A 68 -11.68 16.21 11.64
CA GLY A 68 -10.41 16.93 11.57
C GLY A 68 -9.20 16.14 12.07
N SER A 69 -9.41 14.92 12.56
CA SER A 69 -8.30 14.07 13.02
C SER A 69 -7.54 13.47 11.86
N GLU A 70 -6.30 13.04 12.13
CA GLU A 70 -5.45 12.31 11.21
C GLU A 70 -5.06 10.97 11.83
N ALA A 71 -4.92 9.95 10.99
CA ALA A 71 -4.47 8.64 11.44
C ALA A 71 -3.29 8.19 10.59
N ASP A 72 -2.11 8.14 11.19
CA ASP A 72 -0.91 7.65 10.51
C ASP A 72 -0.97 6.14 10.38
N TRP A 73 -0.50 5.61 9.24
CA TRP A 73 -0.44 4.16 9.05
C TRP A 73 0.90 3.70 8.48
N GLY A 74 1.78 4.62 8.11
CA GLY A 74 3.08 4.25 7.57
C GLY A 74 4.04 5.41 7.43
N THR A 75 5.29 5.06 7.11
CA THR A 75 6.37 6.00 6.85
C THR A 75 7.12 5.55 5.61
N ILE A 76 7.46 6.49 4.73
CA ILE A 76 8.25 6.19 3.53
C ILE A 76 9.69 5.92 3.95
N LEU A 77 10.17 4.70 3.67
CA LEU A 77 11.54 4.29 3.96
C LEU A 77 12.47 4.50 2.77
N ALA A 78 11.95 4.36 1.55
CA ALA A 78 12.68 4.64 0.32
C ALA A 78 11.73 5.27 -0.69
N TRP A 79 12.21 6.30 -1.39
CA TRP A 79 11.43 7.03 -2.39
C TRP A 79 12.29 7.18 -3.65
N GLU A 80 11.99 6.37 -4.66
CA GLU A 80 12.78 6.30 -5.89
C GLU A 80 11.90 6.34 -7.14
N PRO A 81 11.26 7.49 -7.41
CA PRO A 81 10.41 7.59 -8.59
C PRO A 81 11.23 7.47 -9.88
N PRO A 82 10.69 6.88 -10.93
CA PRO A 82 9.35 6.28 -11.00
C PRO A 82 9.35 4.75 -10.79
N ARG A 83 10.36 4.21 -10.14
CA ARG A 83 10.60 2.76 -10.10
C ARG A 83 10.24 2.08 -8.80
N HIS A 84 10.32 2.78 -7.66
CA HIS A 84 10.32 2.07 -6.39
C HIS A 84 9.92 2.95 -5.23
N VAL A 85 9.07 2.40 -4.34
CA VAL A 85 8.77 2.98 -3.04
C VAL A 85 8.72 1.86 -2.01
N LEU A 86 9.29 2.13 -0.84
CA LEU A 86 9.25 1.21 0.30
C LEU A 86 8.58 1.92 1.47
N ILE A 87 7.54 1.29 2.02
CA ILE A 87 6.72 1.88 3.08
C ILE A 87 6.79 0.98 4.32
N ALA A 88 7.06 1.57 5.48
CA ALA A 88 6.88 0.87 6.75
C ALA A 88 5.38 0.77 7.03
N TRP A 89 4.87 -0.42 7.22
CA TRP A 89 3.47 -0.67 7.54
C TRP A 89 3.33 -0.63 9.05
N GLN A 90 2.85 0.50 9.57
CA GLN A 90 2.80 0.76 11.01
C GLN A 90 1.40 0.51 11.59
N ILE A 91 0.77 -0.55 11.14
CA ILE A 91 -0.51 -0.99 11.68
C ILE A 91 -0.28 -2.32 12.39
N ALA A 92 -0.51 -2.35 13.69
CA ALA A 92 -0.41 -3.55 14.50
C ALA A 92 -1.62 -4.47 14.27
N ALA A 93 -1.53 -5.70 14.73
CA ALA A 93 -2.59 -6.70 14.55
C ALA A 93 -3.92 -6.29 15.19
N ASN A 94 -3.89 -5.40 16.16
CA ASN A 94 -5.10 -4.84 16.78
C ASN A 94 -5.67 -3.64 16.00
N TRP A 95 -5.12 -3.39 14.80
CA TRP A 95 -5.52 -2.28 13.91
C TRP A 95 -5.29 -0.89 14.49
N GLN A 96 -4.28 -0.77 15.35
CA GLN A 96 -3.85 0.51 15.92
C GLN A 96 -2.46 0.85 15.39
N PHE A 97 -2.14 2.14 15.40
CA PHE A 97 -0.85 2.63 14.94
C PHE A 97 0.29 2.12 15.84
N GLU A 98 1.34 1.59 15.21
CA GLU A 98 2.55 1.16 15.90
C GLU A 98 3.68 2.16 15.63
N PRO A 99 4.04 2.99 16.61
CA PRO A 99 5.06 4.01 16.40
C PRO A 99 6.50 3.50 16.27
N ASP A 100 6.76 2.28 16.73
CA ASP A 100 8.10 1.69 16.68
C ASP A 100 8.35 1.03 15.32
N LEU A 101 9.20 1.66 14.50
CA LEU A 101 9.55 1.15 13.17
C LEU A 101 10.18 -0.24 13.22
N LYS A 102 10.81 -0.61 14.32
CA LYS A 102 11.40 -1.95 14.47
C LYS A 102 10.35 -3.05 14.55
N LYS A 103 9.12 -2.67 14.88
CA LYS A 103 7.97 -3.60 14.98
C LYS A 103 7.06 -3.55 13.77
N SER A 104 7.39 -2.74 12.77
CA SER A 104 6.57 -2.62 11.57
C SER A 104 6.96 -3.67 10.53
N SER A 105 5.97 -4.13 9.77
CA SER A 105 6.24 -4.85 8.53
C SER A 105 6.53 -3.83 7.42
N GLU A 106 6.82 -4.30 6.21
CA GLU A 106 7.19 -3.42 5.11
C GLU A 106 6.40 -3.75 3.86
N VAL A 107 6.05 -2.71 3.11
CA VAL A 107 5.40 -2.85 1.80
C VAL A 107 6.30 -2.24 0.74
N GLU A 108 6.77 -3.07 -0.18
CA GLU A 108 7.60 -2.63 -1.30
C GLU A 108 6.78 -2.65 -2.58
N ILE A 109 6.83 -1.56 -3.33
CA ILE A 109 6.14 -1.48 -4.62
C ILE A 109 7.17 -1.12 -5.70
N ARG A 110 7.24 -1.96 -6.76
CA ARG A 110 8.15 -1.77 -7.90
C ARG A 110 7.34 -1.56 -9.16
N PHE A 111 7.79 -0.61 -9.98
CA PHE A 111 7.13 -0.21 -11.23
C PHE A 111 8.11 -0.51 -12.36
N THR A 112 7.81 -1.51 -13.19
CA THR A 112 8.69 -1.98 -14.25
C THR A 112 8.03 -1.77 -15.61
N PRO A 113 8.67 -1.03 -16.54
CA PRO A 113 8.11 -0.90 -17.88
C PRO A 113 8.12 -2.27 -18.58
N VAL A 114 7.01 -2.57 -19.26
CA VAL A 114 6.86 -3.77 -20.05
C VAL A 114 6.42 -3.38 -21.46
N GLU A 115 6.14 -4.37 -22.32
CA GLU A 115 5.79 -4.12 -23.72
C GLU A 115 4.55 -3.23 -23.87
N ASN A 116 4.47 -2.55 -25.00
CA ASN A 116 3.31 -1.78 -25.45
C ASN A 116 2.95 -0.57 -24.54
N GLY A 117 3.97 0.05 -23.94
CA GLY A 117 3.76 1.23 -23.11
C GLY A 117 3.09 0.94 -21.78
N LYS A 118 3.10 -0.30 -21.35
CA LYS A 118 2.49 -0.72 -20.08
C LYS A 118 3.53 -0.79 -18.98
N THR A 119 3.05 -0.85 -17.75
CA THR A 119 3.88 -0.97 -16.56
C THR A 119 3.36 -2.13 -15.70
N ARG A 120 4.26 -3.01 -15.28
CA ARG A 120 3.95 -4.02 -14.29
C ARG A 120 4.23 -3.42 -12.91
N VAL A 121 3.26 -3.52 -12.03
CA VAL A 121 3.37 -3.05 -10.64
C VAL A 121 3.40 -4.28 -9.74
N ASP A 122 4.54 -4.50 -9.09
CA ASP A 122 4.74 -5.62 -8.17
C ASP A 122 4.73 -5.09 -6.75
N LEU A 123 3.91 -5.70 -5.90
CA LEU A 123 3.82 -5.35 -4.48
C LEU A 123 4.21 -6.55 -3.62
N GLU A 124 5.08 -6.31 -2.65
CA GLU A 124 5.46 -7.32 -1.67
C GLU A 124 5.31 -6.74 -0.27
N HIS A 125 4.45 -7.35 0.54
CA HIS A 125 4.30 -7.01 1.96
C HIS A 125 5.01 -8.11 2.75
N ARG A 126 6.07 -7.73 3.46
CA ARG A 126 6.97 -8.66 4.14
C ARG A 126 7.40 -8.13 5.52
N GLY A 127 8.20 -8.92 6.22
CA GLY A 127 8.72 -8.52 7.52
C GLY A 127 7.73 -8.70 8.65
N PHE A 128 6.76 -9.59 8.47
CA PHE A 128 5.75 -9.87 9.50
C PHE A 128 6.35 -10.37 10.80
N GLU A 129 7.54 -10.99 10.74
CA GLU A 129 8.24 -11.50 11.94
C GLU A 129 8.64 -10.38 12.90
N ARG A 130 8.64 -9.13 12.46
CA ARG A 130 8.95 -7.97 13.32
C ARG A 130 7.79 -7.60 14.22
N MET A 131 6.58 -8.01 13.88
CA MET A 131 5.40 -7.73 14.67
C MET A 131 5.40 -8.54 15.95
N THR A 132 4.95 -7.93 17.04
CA THR A 132 5.00 -8.57 18.37
C THR A 132 3.88 -9.57 18.60
N ALA A 133 2.78 -9.44 17.88
CA ALA A 133 1.61 -10.33 18.05
C ALA A 133 0.73 -10.26 16.80
N GLY A 134 -0.10 -11.28 16.62
CA GLY A 134 -1.11 -11.28 15.58
C GLY A 134 -0.58 -11.37 14.15
N VAL A 135 0.61 -11.94 13.96
CA VAL A 135 1.28 -12.04 12.66
C VAL A 135 0.41 -12.77 11.63
N ALA A 136 -0.14 -13.92 12.00
CA ALA A 136 -0.96 -14.72 11.10
C ALA A 136 -2.23 -13.98 10.68
N GLU A 137 -2.87 -13.30 11.61
CA GLU A 137 -4.09 -12.53 11.38
C GLU A 137 -3.83 -11.32 10.45
N MET A 138 -2.74 -10.61 10.68
CA MET A 138 -2.38 -9.48 9.82
C MET A 138 -2.05 -9.94 8.41
N ARG A 139 -1.23 -10.99 8.29
CA ARG A 139 -0.87 -11.52 6.97
C ARG A 139 -2.11 -12.00 6.21
N ALA A 140 -3.02 -12.68 6.89
CA ALA A 140 -4.27 -13.14 6.28
C ALA A 140 -5.14 -11.96 5.83
N ALA A 141 -5.22 -10.90 6.62
CA ALA A 141 -6.01 -9.72 6.28
C ALA A 141 -5.45 -9.01 5.04
N VAL A 142 -4.15 -8.75 4.99
CA VAL A 142 -3.54 -8.02 3.87
C VAL A 142 -3.42 -8.89 2.61
N GLY A 143 -3.38 -10.20 2.77
CA GLY A 143 -3.31 -11.15 1.65
C GLY A 143 -4.66 -11.65 1.16
N GLY A 144 -5.75 -11.33 1.87
CA GLY A 144 -7.10 -11.80 1.54
C GLY A 144 -7.80 -10.90 0.53
N GLU A 145 -9.10 -11.18 0.32
CA GLU A 145 -9.92 -10.46 -0.66
C GLU A 145 -9.99 -8.95 -0.42
N GLY A 146 -10.05 -8.53 0.83
CA GLY A 146 -10.07 -7.10 1.18
C GLY A 146 -8.67 -6.50 1.31
N GLY A 147 -7.63 -7.26 1.00
CA GLY A 147 -6.24 -6.84 1.11
C GLY A 147 -5.65 -6.36 -0.22
N TRP A 148 -4.36 -6.61 -0.39
CA TRP A 148 -3.60 -6.04 -1.51
C TRP A 148 -4.09 -6.45 -2.89
N GLY A 149 -4.59 -7.69 -3.06
CA GLY A 149 -5.12 -8.13 -4.35
C GLY A 149 -6.25 -7.24 -4.83
N GLY A 150 -7.25 -7.03 -3.98
CA GLY A 150 -8.38 -6.16 -4.29
C GLY A 150 -7.99 -4.70 -4.41
N LEU A 151 -7.07 -4.24 -3.57
CA LEU A 151 -6.59 -2.86 -3.61
C LEU A 151 -5.83 -2.55 -4.90
N LEU A 152 -4.98 -3.48 -5.37
CA LEU A 152 -4.29 -3.30 -6.65
C LEU A 152 -5.26 -3.32 -7.83
N GLU A 153 -6.36 -4.06 -7.75
CA GLU A 153 -7.39 -4.03 -8.78
C GLU A 153 -8.05 -2.65 -8.85
N LEU A 154 -8.30 -2.02 -7.71
CA LEU A 154 -8.84 -0.65 -7.67
C LEU A 154 -7.85 0.35 -8.26
N PHE A 155 -6.58 0.21 -7.94
CA PHE A 155 -5.52 1.02 -8.53
C PHE A 155 -5.49 0.84 -10.06
N ALA A 156 -5.48 -0.40 -10.53
CA ALA A 156 -5.47 -0.70 -11.96
C ALA A 156 -6.70 -0.12 -12.66
N ALA A 157 -7.87 -0.23 -12.05
CA ALA A 157 -9.10 0.34 -12.61
C ALA A 157 -8.99 1.86 -12.73
N ARG A 158 -8.39 2.53 -11.75
CA ARG A 158 -8.18 3.99 -11.80
C ARG A 158 -7.23 4.37 -12.95
N VAL A 159 -6.14 3.62 -13.11
CA VAL A 159 -5.19 3.86 -14.21
C VAL A 159 -5.89 3.69 -15.57
N GLU A 160 -6.64 2.60 -15.75
CA GLU A 160 -7.33 2.33 -17.00
C GLU A 160 -8.41 3.37 -17.29
N HIS A 161 -9.12 3.83 -16.26
CA HIS A 161 -10.12 4.89 -16.41
C HIS A 161 -9.48 6.19 -16.91
N LYS A 162 -8.36 6.57 -16.30
CA LYS A 162 -7.62 7.78 -16.70
C LYS A 162 -7.12 7.67 -18.13
N ALA A 163 -6.59 6.51 -18.52
CA ALA A 163 -6.11 6.27 -19.89
C ALA A 163 -7.25 6.38 -20.91
N ARG A 164 -8.42 5.78 -20.61
CA ARG A 164 -9.58 5.84 -21.51
C ARG A 164 -10.13 7.26 -21.68
N LYS A 165 -10.02 8.10 -20.64
CA LYS A 165 -10.49 9.48 -20.68
C LYS A 165 -9.47 10.42 -21.33
N GLY A 166 -8.28 9.93 -21.64
CA GLY A 166 -7.22 10.77 -22.18
C GLY A 166 -6.67 11.78 -21.19
N GLU A 167 -6.88 11.57 -19.90
CA GLU A 167 -6.36 12.43 -18.84
C GLU A 167 -4.83 12.31 -18.76
N ALA A 168 -4.16 13.42 -18.58
CA ALA A 168 -2.71 13.42 -18.43
C ALA A 168 -2.28 13.28 -16.98
#